data_e4e68f570003b6c1944c332306b8e66a
#
_entry.id   e4e68f570003b6c1944c332306b8e66a
#
_cell.length_a   1.000
_cell.length_b   1.000
_cell.length_c   1.000
_cell.angle_alpha   90.00
_cell.angle_beta   90.00
_cell.angle_gamma   90.00
#
_symmetry.space_group_name_H-M   'P 1'
#
loop_
_entity.id
_entity.type
_entity.pdbx_description
1 polymer ?
#
loop_
_entity_poly.entity_id
_entity_poly.type
_entity_poly.pdbx_seq_one_letter_code
_entity_poly.pdbx_strand_id
1 'polypeptide(L)'
;MDCCRDQISFFVSENIPESVHQIRNLRVQSRNENHTGRREWNPQWIGTENRNDEENNLPPELFQKKFMASARPIRAILQVSAMGIYSIAMNGRRIEDSYFNPGYTHYESYVQYQTYDVTAAVQTGENILRIIVANGWWLGRLGNKNNVYGNRRGVAAVLKLLYEDGSHCCVETDESWTVTTDSPVRYADFYNGETIDLRCMEEEKWSWKPVCRIEGKVPEVKRHFGAFVKEEERLRPVSVNGAVYDFGQNHAGILRLCVKAGRDTVITIRHGEILTDDGMLFTDNLRSAKQTLTFICGKNGINTFTPLFTFMGFRYAEVKSSEPVEIVAIESAVLTSDTKPIGSFQCSD
;
A
#
# COMPACT_ATOMS: atom_id res chain seq x y z
N MET A 1 5.46 -16.88 19.10
CA MET A 1 4.10 -16.97 18.53
C MET A 1 4.02 -15.88 17.49
N ASP A 2 4.13 -16.25 16.23
CA ASP A 2 4.17 -15.31 15.10
C ASP A 2 2.72 -14.99 14.63
N CYS A 3 1.98 -14.25 15.41
CA CYS A 3 0.61 -13.84 15.04
C CYS A 3 0.56 -12.79 13.90
N CYS A 4 1.68 -12.11 13.63
CA CYS A 4 1.74 -11.05 12.62
C CYS A 4 2.36 -11.46 11.28
N ARG A 5 2.69 -12.75 11.07
CA ARG A 5 3.48 -13.13 9.89
C ARG A 5 2.71 -13.20 8.57
N ASP A 6 1.38 -13.38 8.56
CA ASP A 6 0.71 -13.81 7.32
C ASP A 6 -0.64 -13.16 7.00
N GLN A 7 -0.96 -11.99 7.52
CA GLN A 7 -2.24 -11.35 7.16
C GLN A 7 -2.10 -9.89 6.76
N ILE A 8 -1.52 -9.64 5.58
CA ILE A 8 -1.93 -8.50 4.76
C ILE A 8 -3.13 -9.00 3.95
N SER A 9 -4.22 -9.28 4.63
CA SER A 9 -5.37 -9.99 4.06
C SER A 9 -6.49 -9.08 3.58
N PHE A 10 -6.21 -7.83 3.15
CA PHE A 10 -7.23 -7.09 2.40
C PHE A 10 -7.61 -7.73 1.06
N PHE A 11 -6.93 -8.85 0.70
CA PHE A 11 -7.06 -9.49 -0.60
C PHE A 11 -7.32 -10.99 -0.52
N VAL A 12 -7.54 -11.58 0.66
CA VAL A 12 -7.65 -13.03 0.81
C VAL A 12 -9.07 -13.44 1.20
N SER A 13 -9.75 -14.18 0.33
CA SER A 13 -10.85 -15.06 0.71
C SER A 13 -10.28 -16.27 1.48
N GLU A 14 -10.94 -16.66 2.57
CA GLU A 14 -10.56 -17.81 3.42
C GLU A 14 -10.64 -19.12 2.63
N ASN A 15 -9.58 -19.56 1.97
CA ASN A 15 -9.32 -20.95 1.57
C ASN A 15 -8.04 -21.06 0.76
N ILE A 16 -6.87 -21.14 1.42
CA ILE A 16 -5.61 -21.49 0.75
C ILE A 16 -4.86 -22.54 1.58
N PRO A 17 -4.41 -23.65 0.97
CA PRO A 17 -3.64 -24.70 1.65
C PRO A 17 -2.26 -24.22 2.12
N GLU A 18 -1.79 -24.77 3.24
CA GLU A 18 -0.54 -24.45 3.98
C GLU A 18 0.80 -24.63 3.24
N SER A 19 0.84 -24.91 1.96
CA SER A 19 2.06 -25.37 1.27
C SER A 19 2.93 -24.29 0.61
N VAL A 20 2.80 -23.00 0.97
CA VAL A 20 3.51 -21.91 0.28
C VAL A 20 4.39 -21.06 1.22
N HIS A 21 5.29 -21.71 1.96
CA HIS A 21 6.29 -21.04 2.81
C HIS A 21 7.63 -20.69 2.14
N GLN A 22 7.76 -20.76 0.82
CA GLN A 22 9.03 -20.52 0.13
C GLN A 22 8.92 -19.55 -1.05
N ILE A 23 8.69 -18.28 -0.79
CA ILE A 23 9.10 -17.23 -1.73
C ILE A 23 9.77 -16.10 -0.92
N ARG A 24 10.93 -16.37 -0.36
CA ARG A 24 11.93 -15.36 0.02
C ARG A 24 12.92 -15.26 -1.13
N ASN A 25 13.16 -14.02 -1.60
CA ASN A 25 14.16 -13.65 -2.63
C ASN A 25 13.74 -13.75 -4.10
N LEU A 26 12.78 -12.93 -4.53
CA LEU A 26 12.71 -12.52 -5.92
C LEU A 26 13.65 -11.31 -6.12
N ARG A 27 14.90 -11.57 -6.49
CA ARG A 27 15.83 -10.53 -6.95
C ARG A 27 15.35 -10.01 -8.30
N VAL A 28 15.04 -8.71 -8.37
CA VAL A 28 14.93 -7.99 -9.64
C VAL A 28 16.31 -7.96 -10.27
N GLN A 29 16.61 -8.88 -11.17
CA GLN A 29 17.81 -8.80 -12.00
C GLN A 29 17.57 -7.80 -13.13
N SER A 30 18.19 -6.64 -13.03
CA SER A 30 18.33 -5.71 -14.16
C SER A 30 19.31 -6.31 -15.18
N ARG A 31 18.84 -7.01 -16.18
CA ARG A 31 19.60 -7.26 -17.41
C ARG A 31 19.17 -6.24 -18.45
N ASN A 32 20.15 -5.46 -18.92
CA ASN A 32 20.03 -4.63 -20.12
C ASN A 32 19.65 -5.51 -21.31
N GLU A 33 18.41 -5.43 -21.75
CA GLU A 33 18.01 -5.92 -23.06
C GLU A 33 17.71 -4.70 -23.95
N ASN A 34 18.74 -4.23 -24.62
CA ASN A 34 18.58 -3.51 -25.87
C ASN A 34 18.26 -4.55 -26.94
N HIS A 35 17.04 -4.53 -27.51
CA HIS A 35 16.83 -4.81 -28.94
C HIS A 35 15.37 -4.59 -29.37
N THR A 36 15.22 -3.67 -30.34
CA THR A 36 14.36 -3.63 -31.52
C THR A 36 12.86 -3.92 -31.36
N GLY A 37 12.03 -2.93 -31.66
CA GLY A 37 10.60 -3.08 -31.90
C GLY A 37 9.72 -2.85 -30.68
N ARG A 38 10.12 -2.04 -29.73
CA ARG A 38 9.30 -1.70 -28.55
C ARG A 38 8.17 -0.76 -28.96
N ARG A 39 6.90 -1.21 -28.86
CA ARG A 39 5.84 -0.29 -28.48
C ARG A 39 6.31 0.33 -27.16
N GLU A 40 6.51 1.64 -27.13
CA GLU A 40 6.72 2.39 -25.90
C GLU A 40 5.61 2.02 -24.94
N TRP A 41 5.91 1.92 -23.63
CA TRP A 41 4.92 1.66 -22.59
C TRP A 41 3.89 2.81 -22.61
N ASN A 42 2.72 2.54 -23.12
CA ASN A 42 1.66 3.53 -23.31
C ASN A 42 0.28 2.92 -23.07
N PRO A 43 0.02 2.33 -21.88
CA PRO A 43 -1.31 1.85 -21.56
C PRO A 43 -2.27 3.03 -21.40
N GLN A 44 -3.55 2.75 -21.58
CA GLN A 44 -4.59 3.72 -21.33
C GLN A 44 -4.66 4.03 -19.83
N TRP A 45 -4.70 5.29 -19.47
CA TRP A 45 -5.02 5.71 -18.11
C TRP A 45 -6.52 5.57 -17.84
N ILE A 46 -6.87 4.86 -16.78
CA ILE A 46 -8.23 4.69 -16.32
C ILE A 46 -8.40 5.25 -14.90
N GLY A 47 -9.62 5.67 -14.58
CA GLY A 47 -9.98 6.21 -13.28
C GLY A 47 -11.48 6.23 -13.11
N THR A 48 -11.95 7.11 -12.23
CA THR A 48 -13.37 7.39 -12.03
C THR A 48 -13.67 8.85 -12.38
N GLU A 49 -14.94 9.20 -12.44
CA GLU A 49 -15.36 10.60 -12.54
C GLU A 49 -15.29 11.33 -11.19
N ASN A 50 -15.05 10.61 -10.11
CA ASN A 50 -14.90 11.19 -8.77
C ASN A 50 -13.74 12.18 -8.74
N ARG A 51 -13.97 13.29 -8.06
CA ARG A 51 -12.96 14.32 -7.83
C ARG A 51 -12.81 14.55 -6.34
N ASN A 52 -11.58 14.54 -5.87
CA ASN A 52 -11.29 15.04 -4.54
C ASN A 52 -11.47 16.56 -4.55
N ASP A 53 -12.10 17.07 -3.52
CA ASP A 53 -12.09 18.51 -3.22
C ASP A 53 -11.29 18.77 -1.93
N GLU A 54 -11.19 20.02 -1.51
CA GLU A 54 -10.42 20.40 -0.33
C GLU A 54 -11.04 19.85 0.98
N GLU A 55 -12.35 19.60 0.98
CA GLU A 55 -13.12 19.18 2.16
C GLU A 55 -13.33 17.67 2.20
N ASN A 56 -13.43 17.01 1.03
CA ASN A 56 -13.77 15.59 0.90
C ASN A 56 -12.60 14.79 0.35
N ASN A 57 -11.87 14.12 1.25
CA ASN A 57 -10.90 13.11 0.88
C ASN A 57 -11.61 11.78 0.69
N LEU A 58 -11.88 11.42 -0.56
CA LEU A 58 -12.59 10.20 -0.93
C LEU A 58 -11.78 8.94 -0.57
N PRO A 59 -12.43 7.83 -0.21
CA PRO A 59 -11.75 6.55 0.02
C PRO A 59 -10.87 6.14 -1.17
N PRO A 60 -9.76 5.42 -0.93
CA PRO A 60 -8.97 4.82 -2.00
C PRO A 60 -9.81 4.02 -2.98
N GLU A 61 -9.41 4.04 -4.25
CA GLU A 61 -10.09 3.36 -5.34
C GLU A 61 -9.42 2.02 -5.61
N LEU A 62 -10.19 0.92 -5.53
CA LEU A 62 -9.74 -0.43 -5.82
C LEU A 62 -10.18 -0.81 -7.24
N PHE A 63 -9.23 -0.85 -8.16
CA PHE A 63 -9.42 -1.28 -9.54
C PHE A 63 -9.27 -2.79 -9.66
N GLN A 64 -10.10 -3.43 -10.49
CA GLN A 64 -10.07 -4.87 -10.70
C GLN A 64 -10.17 -5.24 -12.17
N LYS A 65 -9.36 -6.21 -12.58
CA LYS A 65 -9.46 -6.92 -13.87
C LYS A 65 -9.51 -8.41 -13.64
N LYS A 66 -10.55 -9.05 -14.15
CA LYS A 66 -10.60 -10.50 -14.32
C LYS A 66 -10.08 -10.86 -15.71
N PHE A 67 -9.21 -11.86 -15.80
CA PHE A 67 -8.69 -12.34 -17.08
C PHE A 67 -8.47 -13.84 -17.07
N MET A 68 -8.46 -14.43 -18.26
CA MET A 68 -8.22 -15.86 -18.45
C MET A 68 -6.80 -16.10 -18.95
N ALA A 69 -6.07 -17.02 -18.30
CA ALA A 69 -4.81 -17.55 -18.79
C ALA A 69 -5.02 -18.95 -19.34
N SER A 70 -4.68 -19.18 -20.62
CA SER A 70 -4.89 -20.47 -21.31
C SER A 70 -4.09 -21.62 -20.70
N ALA A 71 -2.92 -21.28 -20.14
CA ALA A 71 -2.03 -22.17 -19.42
C ALA A 71 -1.26 -21.39 -18.35
N ARG A 72 -0.47 -22.08 -17.52
CA ARG A 72 0.47 -21.41 -16.63
C ARG A 72 1.58 -20.77 -17.49
N PRO A 73 1.81 -19.45 -17.38
CA PRO A 73 2.82 -18.78 -18.18
C PRO A 73 4.23 -19.19 -17.72
N ILE A 74 5.18 -19.27 -18.65
CA ILE A 74 6.61 -19.43 -18.31
C ILE A 74 7.23 -18.09 -17.85
N ARG A 75 6.59 -16.96 -18.24
CA ARG A 75 6.94 -15.61 -17.77
C ARG A 75 5.71 -14.72 -17.74
N ALA A 76 5.51 -14.02 -16.63
CA ALA A 76 4.48 -13.00 -16.49
C ALA A 76 5.07 -11.72 -15.90
N ILE A 77 5.01 -10.61 -16.66
CA ILE A 77 5.57 -9.33 -16.26
C ILE A 77 4.48 -8.29 -16.20
N LEU A 78 4.31 -7.71 -15.02
CA LEU A 78 3.37 -6.64 -14.76
C LEU A 78 4.11 -5.31 -14.61
N GLN A 79 3.67 -4.31 -15.36
CA GLN A 79 4.13 -2.93 -15.25
C GLN A 79 2.97 -2.06 -14.78
N VAL A 80 3.19 -1.21 -13.77
CA VAL A 80 2.14 -0.37 -13.17
C VAL A 80 2.65 1.02 -12.86
N SER A 81 1.80 2.01 -13.10
CA SER A 81 1.94 3.38 -12.61
C SER A 81 0.60 3.90 -12.09
N ALA A 82 0.62 4.93 -11.25
CA ALA A 82 -0.60 5.57 -10.75
C ALA A 82 -0.46 7.09 -10.61
N MET A 83 -1.57 7.76 -10.71
CA MET A 83 -1.78 9.13 -10.21
C MET A 83 -2.26 9.01 -8.76
N GLY A 84 -1.33 8.86 -7.85
CA GLY A 84 -1.48 8.49 -6.45
C GLY A 84 -0.37 7.54 -6.04
N ILE A 85 -0.58 6.80 -4.97
CA ILE A 85 0.25 5.66 -4.55
C ILE A 85 -0.59 4.39 -4.59
N TYR A 86 0.04 3.25 -4.90
CA TYR A 86 -0.71 2.02 -5.12
C TYR A 86 -0.16 0.82 -4.37
N SER A 87 -1.02 -0.18 -4.20
CA SER A 87 -0.69 -1.55 -3.84
C SER A 87 -1.37 -2.52 -4.80
N ILE A 88 -0.73 -3.65 -5.08
CA ILE A 88 -1.15 -4.63 -6.09
C ILE A 88 -1.43 -5.97 -5.43
N ALA A 89 -2.50 -6.63 -5.87
CA ALA A 89 -2.72 -8.04 -5.55
C ALA A 89 -3.04 -8.84 -6.82
N MET A 90 -2.51 -10.04 -6.90
CA MET A 90 -2.86 -11.05 -7.89
C MET A 90 -3.44 -12.26 -7.16
N ASN A 91 -4.67 -12.63 -7.52
CA ASN A 91 -5.38 -13.75 -6.89
C ASN A 91 -5.41 -13.68 -5.35
N GLY A 92 -5.68 -12.47 -4.82
CA GLY A 92 -5.76 -12.22 -3.39
C GLY A 92 -4.41 -12.08 -2.66
N ARG A 93 -3.27 -12.20 -3.36
CA ARG A 93 -1.93 -12.09 -2.74
C ARG A 93 -1.26 -10.80 -3.16
N ARG A 94 -0.74 -10.04 -2.19
CA ARG A 94 0.08 -8.85 -2.46
C ARG A 94 1.34 -9.22 -3.23
N ILE A 95 1.68 -8.42 -4.24
CA ILE A 95 2.78 -8.66 -5.16
C ILE A 95 4.06 -7.92 -4.75
N GLU A 96 3.93 -6.62 -4.47
CA GLU A 96 5.08 -5.80 -4.13
C GLU A 96 5.53 -6.01 -2.66
N ASP A 97 6.84 -5.91 -2.43
CA ASP A 97 7.48 -5.88 -1.11
C ASP A 97 7.91 -4.46 -0.71
N SER A 98 7.52 -3.47 -1.51
CA SER A 98 7.86 -2.06 -1.34
C SER A 98 6.61 -1.24 -1.03
N TYR A 99 6.83 -0.01 -0.54
CA TYR A 99 5.79 0.92 -0.12
C TYR A 99 5.78 2.17 -0.99
N PHE A 100 4.61 2.80 -1.07
CA PHE A 100 4.39 4.12 -1.68
C PHE A 100 4.76 4.24 -3.16
N ASN A 101 4.68 3.12 -3.90
CA ASN A 101 4.85 3.15 -5.36
C ASN A 101 3.73 3.99 -6.02
N PRO A 102 4.01 4.74 -7.10
CA PRO A 102 5.23 4.76 -7.90
C PRO A 102 6.35 5.64 -7.34
N GLY A 103 6.20 6.26 -6.17
CA GLY A 103 7.12 7.17 -5.54
C GLY A 103 6.83 8.64 -5.88
N TYR A 104 7.55 9.55 -5.22
CA TYR A 104 7.43 10.98 -5.42
C TYR A 104 8.35 11.45 -6.55
N THR A 105 7.79 12.19 -7.51
CA THR A 105 8.52 12.83 -8.61
C THR A 105 7.99 14.24 -8.83
N HIS A 106 8.58 14.97 -9.74
CA HIS A 106 8.00 16.22 -10.23
C HIS A 106 6.85 15.87 -11.19
N TYR A 107 5.66 15.66 -10.64
CA TYR A 107 4.49 15.11 -11.34
C TYR A 107 3.99 15.98 -12.52
N GLU A 108 4.33 17.25 -12.57
CA GLU A 108 4.06 18.09 -13.75
C GLU A 108 4.86 17.63 -14.97
N SER A 109 6.00 16.96 -14.74
CA SER A 109 6.88 16.43 -15.78
C SER A 109 6.64 14.95 -16.02
N TYR A 110 6.71 14.11 -14.98
CA TYR A 110 6.58 12.66 -15.14
C TYR A 110 6.15 11.94 -13.87
N VAL A 111 5.63 10.73 -14.07
CA VAL A 111 5.47 9.69 -13.06
C VAL A 111 6.33 8.49 -13.41
N GLN A 112 6.60 7.62 -12.44
CA GLN A 112 7.36 6.39 -12.70
C GLN A 112 6.44 5.18 -12.81
N TYR A 113 6.86 4.16 -13.57
CA TYR A 113 6.25 2.84 -13.51
C TYR A 113 7.23 1.83 -12.91
N GLN A 114 6.71 0.89 -12.15
CA GLN A 114 7.43 -0.26 -11.61
C GLN A 114 7.17 -1.49 -12.46
N THR A 115 8.09 -2.43 -12.39
CA THR A 115 8.00 -3.70 -13.12
C THR A 115 8.13 -4.85 -12.12
N TYR A 116 7.16 -5.76 -12.15
CA TYR A 116 7.05 -6.91 -11.25
C TYR A 116 7.05 -8.21 -12.06
N ASP A 117 7.85 -9.19 -11.62
CA ASP A 117 7.69 -10.55 -12.09
C ASP A 117 6.58 -11.22 -11.26
N VAL A 118 5.46 -11.49 -11.92
CA VAL A 118 4.26 -12.10 -11.30
C VAL A 118 4.05 -13.53 -11.79
N THR A 119 5.05 -14.16 -12.39
CA THR A 119 4.96 -15.51 -12.99
C THR A 119 4.39 -16.52 -12.02
N ALA A 120 4.88 -16.51 -10.76
CA ALA A 120 4.43 -17.44 -9.73
C ALA A 120 2.99 -17.18 -9.23
N ALA A 121 2.45 -15.99 -9.46
CA ALA A 121 1.14 -15.58 -8.98
C ALA A 121 0.01 -15.82 -10.00
N VAL A 122 0.35 -16.02 -11.29
CA VAL A 122 -0.63 -16.32 -12.35
C VAL A 122 -0.88 -17.83 -12.40
N GLN A 123 -2.15 -18.22 -12.41
CA GLN A 123 -2.60 -19.61 -12.53
C GLN A 123 -3.32 -19.85 -13.86
N THR A 124 -3.43 -21.09 -14.27
CA THR A 124 -4.27 -21.48 -15.42
C THR A 124 -5.74 -21.21 -15.11
N GLY A 125 -6.49 -20.68 -16.05
CA GLY A 125 -7.90 -20.33 -15.90
C GLY A 125 -8.10 -18.87 -15.47
N GLU A 126 -9.12 -18.62 -14.66
CA GLU A 126 -9.46 -17.27 -14.20
C GLU A 126 -8.43 -16.74 -13.21
N ASN A 127 -8.03 -15.49 -13.41
CA ASN A 127 -7.16 -14.72 -12.54
C ASN A 127 -7.78 -13.36 -12.25
N ILE A 128 -7.47 -12.82 -11.08
CA ILE A 128 -7.94 -11.50 -10.64
C ILE A 128 -6.74 -10.63 -10.32
N LEU A 129 -6.54 -9.58 -11.10
CA LEU A 129 -5.59 -8.51 -10.79
C LEU A 129 -6.33 -7.36 -10.13
N ARG A 130 -5.85 -6.94 -8.96
CA ARG A 130 -6.38 -5.79 -8.23
C ARG A 130 -5.28 -4.76 -7.98
N ILE A 131 -5.62 -3.49 -8.13
CA ILE A 131 -4.73 -2.37 -7.86
C ILE A 131 -5.53 -1.35 -7.05
N ILE A 132 -5.16 -1.15 -5.79
CA ILE A 132 -5.76 -0.09 -4.96
C ILE A 132 -4.89 1.16 -5.05
N VAL A 133 -5.51 2.31 -5.30
CA VAL A 133 -4.84 3.61 -5.46
C VAL A 133 -5.34 4.56 -4.39
N ALA A 134 -4.40 5.04 -3.56
CA ALA A 134 -4.61 6.07 -2.56
C ALA A 134 -4.01 7.41 -3.01
N ASN A 135 -4.29 8.47 -2.28
CA ASN A 135 -3.91 9.83 -2.65
C ASN A 135 -2.38 10.03 -2.78
N GLY A 136 -1.60 9.53 -1.80
CA GLY A 136 -0.16 9.77 -1.74
C GLY A 136 0.21 11.24 -1.86
N TRP A 137 1.30 11.55 -2.54
CA TRP A 137 1.72 12.94 -2.81
C TRP A 137 0.94 13.60 -3.96
N TRP A 138 0.25 12.81 -4.78
CA TRP A 138 -0.49 13.34 -5.94
C TRP A 138 -1.71 14.16 -5.53
N LEU A 139 -2.53 13.62 -4.65
CA LEU A 139 -3.79 14.21 -4.18
C LEU A 139 -3.77 14.55 -2.69
N GLY A 140 -2.89 13.91 -1.92
CA GLY A 140 -2.80 14.08 -0.48
C GLY A 140 -2.29 15.45 -0.09
N ARG A 141 -2.30 15.67 1.19
CA ARG A 141 -1.85 16.94 1.78
C ARG A 141 -0.34 17.10 1.60
N LEU A 142 0.05 18.28 1.09
CA LEU A 142 1.43 18.74 1.01
C LEU A 142 1.52 20.10 1.72
N GLY A 143 2.06 20.12 2.93
CA GLY A 143 2.03 21.30 3.79
C GLY A 143 0.59 21.72 4.09
N ASN A 144 0.16 22.88 3.62
CA ASN A 144 -1.18 23.40 3.85
C ASN A 144 -2.14 23.23 2.65
N LYS A 145 -1.72 22.52 1.60
CA LYS A 145 -2.52 22.36 0.38
C LYS A 145 -2.84 20.89 0.12
N ASN A 146 -4.04 20.63 -0.36
CA ASN A 146 -4.46 19.36 -0.94
C ASN A 146 -4.49 19.48 -2.47
N ASN A 147 -4.53 18.35 -3.17
CA ASN A 147 -4.74 18.29 -4.62
C ASN A 147 -3.73 19.11 -5.44
N VAL A 148 -2.46 19.16 -5.00
CA VAL A 148 -1.42 20.02 -5.59
C VAL A 148 -1.16 19.67 -7.05
N TYR A 149 -1.18 18.39 -7.40
CA TYR A 149 -0.84 17.93 -8.76
C TYR A 149 -2.05 17.44 -9.56
N GLY A 150 -3.18 17.25 -8.93
CA GLY A 150 -4.40 16.80 -9.59
C GLY A 150 -5.57 16.74 -8.62
N ASN A 151 -6.74 16.37 -9.11
CA ASN A 151 -7.95 16.25 -8.31
C ASN A 151 -8.64 14.88 -8.46
N ARG A 152 -8.01 13.93 -9.16
CA ARG A 152 -8.49 12.56 -9.32
C ARG A 152 -7.34 11.58 -9.32
N ARG A 153 -7.64 10.34 -8.92
CA ARG A 153 -6.72 9.21 -9.03
C ARG A 153 -6.81 8.60 -10.42
N GLY A 154 -5.78 7.85 -10.78
CA GLY A 154 -5.76 7.08 -12.00
C GLY A 154 -4.74 5.97 -11.92
N VAL A 155 -4.92 4.95 -12.74
CA VAL A 155 -4.01 3.82 -12.86
C VAL A 155 -3.77 3.50 -14.33
N ALA A 156 -2.55 3.06 -14.63
CA ALA A 156 -2.16 2.54 -15.91
C ALA A 156 -1.31 1.28 -15.69
N ALA A 157 -1.68 0.16 -16.33
CA ALA A 157 -1.02 -1.12 -16.13
C ALA A 157 -0.97 -1.94 -17.41
N VAL A 158 0.09 -2.74 -17.54
CA VAL A 158 0.28 -3.72 -18.60
C VAL A 158 0.80 -5.01 -18.00
N LEU A 159 0.07 -6.10 -18.15
CA LEU A 159 0.50 -7.45 -17.82
C LEU A 159 0.78 -8.23 -19.11
N LYS A 160 2.00 -8.71 -19.28
CA LYS A 160 2.42 -9.54 -20.42
C LYS A 160 2.67 -10.96 -19.95
N LEU A 161 1.99 -11.90 -20.57
CA LEU A 161 2.11 -13.34 -20.33
C LEU A 161 2.80 -13.99 -21.53
N LEU A 162 3.81 -14.81 -21.28
CA LEU A 162 4.49 -15.64 -22.28
C LEU A 162 4.27 -17.12 -21.91
N TYR A 163 3.85 -17.92 -22.88
CA TYR A 163 3.59 -19.35 -22.74
C TYR A 163 4.68 -20.21 -23.38
N GLU A 164 4.71 -21.50 -23.04
CA GLU A 164 5.73 -22.44 -23.48
C GLU A 164 5.74 -22.64 -25.00
N ASP A 165 4.59 -22.57 -25.65
CA ASP A 165 4.43 -22.63 -27.12
C ASP A 165 4.89 -21.36 -27.87
N GLY A 166 5.43 -20.37 -27.14
CA GLY A 166 5.83 -19.06 -27.67
C GLY A 166 4.69 -18.08 -27.89
N SER A 167 3.45 -18.48 -27.64
CA SER A 167 2.32 -17.55 -27.67
C SER A 167 2.42 -16.54 -26.51
N HIS A 168 1.79 -15.38 -26.70
CA HIS A 168 1.76 -14.35 -25.68
C HIS A 168 0.37 -13.71 -25.59
N CYS A 169 0.04 -13.26 -24.38
CA CYS A 169 -1.18 -12.50 -24.09
C CYS A 169 -0.82 -11.21 -23.37
N CYS A 170 -1.59 -10.16 -23.62
CA CYS A 170 -1.44 -8.86 -22.97
C CYS A 170 -2.77 -8.47 -22.32
N VAL A 171 -2.71 -8.06 -21.06
CA VAL A 171 -3.83 -7.48 -20.32
C VAL A 171 -3.43 -6.05 -19.98
N GLU A 172 -4.11 -5.08 -20.56
CA GLU A 172 -3.85 -3.65 -20.36
C GLU A 172 -5.02 -2.98 -19.62
N THR A 173 -4.78 -1.80 -19.05
CA THR A 173 -5.86 -0.97 -18.52
C THR A 173 -6.72 -0.44 -19.68
N ASP A 174 -8.00 -0.71 -19.59
CA ASP A 174 -9.05 -0.29 -20.53
C ASP A 174 -10.42 -0.18 -19.82
N GLU A 175 -11.47 0.15 -20.54
CA GLU A 175 -12.83 0.31 -20.01
C GLU A 175 -13.47 -0.99 -19.52
N SER A 176 -12.86 -2.15 -19.73
CA SER A 176 -13.34 -3.45 -19.21
C SER A 176 -12.94 -3.71 -17.77
N TRP A 177 -12.17 -2.83 -17.15
CA TRP A 177 -11.88 -2.84 -15.72
C TRP A 177 -13.10 -2.34 -14.94
N THR A 178 -13.14 -2.72 -13.67
CA THR A 178 -14.11 -2.23 -12.71
C THR A 178 -13.41 -1.59 -11.53
N VAL A 179 -14.13 -0.76 -10.80
CA VAL A 179 -13.60 -0.03 -9.64
C VAL A 179 -14.63 0.00 -8.51
N THR A 180 -14.15 -0.04 -7.28
CA THR A 180 -14.95 0.17 -6.07
C THR A 180 -14.22 1.05 -5.06
N THR A 181 -14.97 1.72 -4.19
CA THR A 181 -14.48 2.43 -3.01
C THR A 181 -14.91 1.75 -1.71
N ASP A 182 -15.46 0.54 -1.79
CA ASP A 182 -16.00 -0.18 -0.63
C ASP A 182 -14.96 -1.03 0.11
N SER A 183 -13.68 -0.91 -0.28
CA SER A 183 -12.57 -1.61 0.39
C SER A 183 -12.42 -1.16 1.85
N PRO A 184 -11.79 -1.97 2.70
CA PRO A 184 -11.56 -1.62 4.12
C PRO A 184 -10.77 -0.33 4.35
N VAL A 185 -9.96 0.12 3.40
CA VAL A 185 -9.24 1.40 3.53
C VAL A 185 -10.19 2.54 3.21
N ARG A 186 -10.64 3.24 4.27
CA ARG A 186 -11.67 4.29 4.16
C ARG A 186 -11.09 5.69 4.00
N TYR A 187 -9.84 5.87 4.40
CA TYR A 187 -9.11 7.13 4.33
C TYR A 187 -7.61 6.84 4.29
N ALA A 188 -6.84 7.62 3.52
CA ALA A 188 -5.38 7.54 3.49
C ALA A 188 -4.75 8.87 3.10
N ASP A 189 -3.85 9.35 3.96
CA ASP A 189 -3.10 10.60 3.77
C ASP A 189 -1.80 10.55 4.59
N PHE A 190 -0.70 11.05 4.05
CA PHE A 190 0.58 11.03 4.75
C PHE A 190 0.62 11.90 6.01
N TYR A 191 -0.06 13.05 6.00
CA TYR A 191 -0.09 13.98 7.14
C TYR A 191 -1.11 13.58 8.19
N ASN A 192 -2.28 13.11 7.73
CA ASN A 192 -3.40 12.85 8.62
C ASN A 192 -3.44 11.41 9.11
N GLY A 193 -2.95 10.47 8.29
CA GLY A 193 -2.90 9.05 8.63
C GLY A 193 -3.84 8.20 7.79
N GLU A 194 -4.26 7.05 8.33
CA GLU A 194 -5.06 6.06 7.60
C GLU A 194 -6.21 5.54 8.48
N THR A 195 -7.37 5.33 7.86
CA THR A 195 -8.52 4.69 8.50
C THR A 195 -8.82 3.36 7.83
N ILE A 196 -8.80 2.28 8.61
CA ILE A 196 -9.11 0.92 8.19
C ILE A 196 -10.35 0.43 8.92
N ASP A 197 -11.38 0.06 8.18
CA ASP A 197 -12.63 -0.49 8.69
C ASP A 197 -12.80 -1.94 8.25
N LEU A 198 -12.50 -2.89 9.13
CA LEU A 198 -12.60 -4.32 8.83
C LEU A 198 -14.05 -4.81 8.70
N ARG A 199 -15.06 -3.99 8.98
CA ARG A 199 -16.47 -4.33 8.72
C ARG A 199 -16.74 -4.37 7.21
N CYS A 200 -15.90 -3.69 6.41
CA CYS A 200 -15.98 -3.65 4.95
C CYS A 200 -15.22 -4.80 4.26
N MET A 201 -14.88 -5.89 4.97
CA MET A 201 -14.16 -7.03 4.38
C MET A 201 -15.06 -7.96 3.53
N GLU A 202 -16.38 -7.84 3.62
CA GLU A 202 -17.34 -8.68 2.90
C GLU A 202 -17.43 -8.25 1.44
N GLU A 203 -16.56 -8.82 0.57
CA GLU A 203 -16.42 -8.43 -0.85
C GLU A 203 -17.71 -8.60 -1.67
N GLU A 204 -18.58 -9.51 -1.29
CA GLU A 204 -19.88 -9.73 -1.92
C GLU A 204 -20.85 -8.55 -1.74
N LYS A 205 -20.57 -7.66 -0.81
CA LYS A 205 -21.32 -6.41 -0.57
C LYS A 205 -20.76 -5.22 -1.32
N TRP A 206 -19.61 -5.37 -1.98
CA TRP A 206 -18.97 -4.27 -2.69
C TRP A 206 -19.68 -3.93 -4.00
N SER A 207 -19.88 -2.65 -4.21
CA SER A 207 -20.47 -2.12 -5.44
C SER A 207 -19.37 -1.83 -6.46
N TRP A 208 -19.25 -2.70 -7.46
CA TRP A 208 -18.33 -2.51 -8.56
C TRP A 208 -18.96 -1.64 -9.65
N LYS A 209 -18.24 -0.61 -10.08
CA LYS A 209 -18.65 0.34 -11.12
C LYS A 209 -17.70 0.24 -12.32
N PRO A 210 -18.15 0.59 -13.53
CA PRO A 210 -17.25 0.73 -14.66
C PRO A 210 -16.24 1.86 -14.40
N VAL A 211 -15.04 1.71 -14.94
CA VAL A 211 -14.04 2.77 -15.00
C VAL A 211 -14.32 3.71 -16.16
N CYS A 212 -13.71 4.90 -16.16
CA CYS A 212 -13.65 5.77 -17.32
C CYS A 212 -12.20 5.98 -17.78
N ARG A 213 -12.01 6.23 -19.06
CA ARG A 213 -10.74 6.68 -19.60
C ARG A 213 -10.43 8.07 -19.06
N ILE A 214 -9.16 8.27 -18.65
CA ILE A 214 -8.67 9.60 -18.30
C ILE A 214 -8.21 10.29 -19.57
N GLU A 215 -8.96 11.29 -19.98
CA GLU A 215 -8.64 12.13 -21.12
C GLU A 215 -7.89 13.41 -20.68
N GLY A 216 -7.17 14.01 -21.63
CA GLY A 216 -6.45 15.25 -21.44
C GLY A 216 -4.97 15.03 -21.08
N LYS A 217 -4.38 16.01 -20.39
CA LYS A 217 -2.97 15.98 -20.02
C LYS A 217 -2.74 14.94 -18.92
N VAL A 218 -2.00 13.89 -19.24
CA VAL A 218 -1.48 12.90 -18.28
C VAL A 218 0.03 13.08 -18.17
N PRO A 219 0.66 12.77 -17.02
CA PRO A 219 2.10 12.83 -16.88
C PRO A 219 2.81 11.89 -17.87
N GLU A 220 3.99 12.29 -18.35
CA GLU A 220 4.90 11.36 -19.04
C GLU A 220 5.23 10.20 -18.08
N VAL A 221 5.36 8.99 -18.61
CA VAL A 221 5.66 7.83 -17.78
C VAL A 221 7.08 7.33 -18.05
N LYS A 222 7.89 7.27 -16.99
CA LYS A 222 9.29 6.80 -17.07
C LYS A 222 9.49 5.53 -16.24
N ARG A 223 10.42 4.70 -16.64
CA ARG A 223 10.81 3.55 -15.84
C ARG A 223 11.34 4.03 -14.49
N HIS A 224 10.98 3.31 -13.43
CA HIS A 224 11.48 3.56 -12.09
C HIS A 224 13.04 3.50 -12.07
N PHE A 225 13.61 4.49 -11.42
CA PHE A 225 15.03 4.57 -11.10
C PHE A 225 15.15 5.04 -9.64
N GLY A 226 16.11 4.55 -8.92
CA GLY A 226 16.29 4.85 -7.50
C GLY A 226 15.93 3.67 -6.60
N ALA A 227 15.98 3.93 -5.31
CA ALA A 227 15.69 2.93 -4.29
C ALA A 227 14.20 2.81 -4.05
N PHE A 228 13.73 1.60 -3.76
CA PHE A 228 12.39 1.38 -3.24
C PHE A 228 12.35 1.66 -1.74
N VAL A 229 11.20 2.09 -1.24
CA VAL A 229 10.95 2.12 0.20
C VAL A 229 10.59 0.71 0.65
N LYS A 230 11.35 0.17 1.60
CA LYS A 230 11.17 -1.19 2.13
C LYS A 230 11.22 -1.23 3.63
N GLU A 231 10.73 -2.32 4.18
CA GLU A 231 10.86 -2.66 5.58
C GLU A 231 12.28 -3.18 5.83
N GLU A 232 13.01 -2.54 6.75
CA GLU A 232 14.37 -2.90 7.13
C GLU A 232 14.37 -3.76 8.39
N GLU A 233 13.67 -3.29 9.43
CA GLU A 233 13.57 -4.00 10.70
C GLU A 233 12.21 -3.84 11.35
N ARG A 234 11.97 -4.61 12.43
CA ARG A 234 10.76 -4.54 13.23
C ARG A 234 11.12 -4.20 14.68
N LEU A 235 10.55 -3.11 15.16
CA LEU A 235 10.69 -2.68 16.55
C LEU A 235 9.48 -3.13 17.35
N ARG A 236 9.76 -3.65 18.55
CA ARG A 236 8.75 -3.89 19.59
C ARG A 236 8.90 -2.84 20.68
N PRO A 237 7.84 -2.48 21.37
CA PRO A 237 7.94 -1.55 22.49
C PRO A 237 8.93 -2.05 23.54
N VAL A 238 9.82 -1.18 23.99
CA VAL A 238 10.77 -1.44 25.09
C VAL A 238 10.13 -1.14 26.43
N SER A 239 9.10 -0.28 26.47
CA SER A 239 8.30 0.00 27.65
C SER A 239 6.89 0.45 27.29
N VAL A 240 5.97 0.31 28.24
CA VAL A 240 4.57 0.75 28.14
C VAL A 240 4.21 1.49 29.42
N ASN A 241 3.69 2.71 29.25
CA ASN A 241 3.17 3.51 30.36
C ASN A 241 1.73 3.94 30.06
N GLY A 242 0.76 3.30 30.71
CA GLY A 242 -0.66 3.50 30.41
C GLY A 242 -0.99 3.14 28.96
N ALA A 243 -1.40 4.13 28.18
CA ALA A 243 -1.71 3.99 26.77
C ALA A 243 -0.51 4.27 25.83
N VAL A 244 0.64 4.67 26.38
CA VAL A 244 1.81 5.08 25.60
C VAL A 244 2.84 3.96 25.52
N TYR A 245 3.18 3.59 24.28
CA TYR A 245 4.18 2.57 23.90
C TYR A 245 5.44 3.27 23.43
N ASP A 246 6.60 3.00 24.06
CA ASP A 246 7.93 3.50 23.66
C ASP A 246 8.65 2.44 22.83
N PHE A 247 9.02 2.76 21.60
CA PHE A 247 9.74 1.87 20.69
C PHE A 247 11.28 1.99 20.81
N GLY A 248 11.77 2.81 21.76
CA GLY A 248 13.19 2.92 22.09
C GLY A 248 13.98 3.88 21.20
N GLN A 249 13.58 4.06 19.95
CA GLN A 249 14.24 4.98 19.01
C GLN A 249 13.22 5.73 18.15
N ASN A 250 13.59 6.94 17.71
CA ASN A 250 12.81 7.68 16.72
C ASN A 250 13.11 7.13 15.31
N HIS A 251 12.07 6.84 14.54
CA HIS A 251 12.18 6.23 13.22
C HIS A 251 11.03 6.63 12.31
N ALA A 252 11.20 6.46 11.01
CA ALA A 252 10.10 6.50 10.04
C ALA A 252 9.55 5.08 9.88
N GLY A 253 8.25 4.89 10.07
CA GLY A 253 7.68 3.55 10.02
C GLY A 253 6.17 3.49 10.00
N ILE A 254 5.66 2.28 9.96
CA ILE A 254 4.23 1.95 10.07
C ILE A 254 3.99 1.06 11.28
N LEU A 255 2.96 1.39 12.04
CA LEU A 255 2.60 0.61 13.21
C LEU A 255 1.61 -0.48 12.81
N ARG A 256 1.91 -1.72 13.17
CA ARG A 256 1.05 -2.90 13.04
C ARG A 256 0.45 -3.27 14.37
N LEU A 257 -0.82 -3.64 14.36
CA LEU A 257 -1.56 -3.94 15.56
C LEU A 257 -2.37 -5.22 15.40
N CYS A 258 -2.25 -6.12 16.39
CA CYS A 258 -3.11 -7.28 16.57
C CYS A 258 -3.82 -7.15 17.91
N VAL A 259 -5.15 -7.16 17.89
CA VAL A 259 -5.97 -7.01 19.10
C VAL A 259 -7.05 -8.08 19.17
N LYS A 260 -7.41 -8.43 20.40
CA LYS A 260 -8.66 -9.13 20.69
C LYS A 260 -9.67 -8.12 21.20
N ALA A 261 -10.74 -7.93 20.45
CA ALA A 261 -11.74 -6.89 20.68
C ALA A 261 -13.13 -7.34 20.26
N GLY A 262 -14.13 -6.58 20.67
CA GLY A 262 -15.49 -6.70 20.13
C GLY A 262 -15.59 -6.12 18.71
N ARG A 263 -16.55 -6.61 17.92
CA ARG A 263 -16.93 -5.96 16.66
C ARG A 263 -17.33 -4.50 16.94
N ASP A 264 -17.07 -3.61 15.97
CA ASP A 264 -17.32 -2.16 16.03
C ASP A 264 -16.45 -1.37 17.01
N THR A 265 -15.55 -2.03 17.76
CA THR A 265 -14.58 -1.31 18.58
C THR A 265 -13.68 -0.44 17.70
N VAL A 266 -13.59 0.86 18.04
CA VAL A 266 -12.72 1.82 17.37
C VAL A 266 -11.42 1.95 18.14
N ILE A 267 -10.29 1.81 17.46
CA ILE A 267 -8.96 1.97 18.02
C ILE A 267 -8.31 3.16 17.33
N THR A 268 -7.82 4.11 18.11
CA THR A 268 -7.11 5.28 17.62
C THR A 268 -5.67 5.24 18.10
N ILE A 269 -4.72 5.41 17.19
CA ILE A 269 -3.30 5.45 17.50
C ILE A 269 -2.75 6.79 17.06
N ARG A 270 -2.20 7.55 18.00
CA ARG A 270 -1.49 8.80 17.75
C ARG A 270 0.01 8.57 17.89
N HIS A 271 0.78 9.24 17.07
CA HIS A 271 2.23 9.09 17.03
C HIS A 271 2.92 10.38 17.45
N GLY A 272 4.06 10.26 18.09
CA GLY A 272 4.89 11.40 18.49
C GLY A 272 6.35 11.01 18.71
N GLU A 273 7.21 12.00 18.62
CA GLU A 273 8.67 11.81 18.72
C GLU A 273 9.18 11.98 20.14
N ILE A 274 8.49 12.78 20.96
CA ILE A 274 8.84 13.09 22.36
C ILE A 274 7.59 13.08 23.25
N LEU A 275 7.83 13.01 24.55
CA LEU A 275 6.81 13.16 25.58
C LEU A 275 6.95 14.51 26.28
N THR A 276 5.87 14.97 26.89
CA THR A 276 5.86 16.08 27.85
C THR A 276 6.46 15.63 29.19
N ASP A 277 6.75 16.56 30.10
CA ASP A 277 7.33 16.24 31.42
C ASP A 277 6.44 15.33 32.29
N ASP A 278 5.13 15.37 32.07
CA ASP A 278 4.14 14.49 32.70
C ASP A 278 3.89 13.17 31.94
N GLY A 279 4.72 12.87 30.92
CA GLY A 279 4.72 11.61 30.20
C GLY A 279 3.61 11.48 29.15
N MET A 280 2.97 12.56 28.78
CA MET A 280 1.96 12.58 27.70
C MET A 280 2.63 12.74 26.33
N LEU A 281 1.96 12.30 25.28
CA LEU A 281 2.45 12.46 23.92
C LEU A 281 2.47 13.95 23.53
N PHE A 282 3.65 14.47 23.20
CA PHE A 282 3.79 15.85 22.70
C PHE A 282 3.53 15.87 21.17
N THR A 283 2.59 16.69 20.74
CA THR A 283 2.14 16.76 19.33
C THR A 283 2.08 18.18 18.75
N ASP A 284 2.46 19.21 19.49
CA ASP A 284 2.44 20.60 19.01
C ASP A 284 3.42 20.82 17.85
N ASN A 285 4.53 20.07 17.81
CA ASN A 285 5.50 20.07 16.72
C ASN A 285 4.93 19.56 15.39
N LEU A 286 3.85 18.79 15.41
CA LEU A 286 3.19 18.28 14.21
C LEU A 286 2.41 19.37 13.46
N ARG A 287 2.19 20.52 14.09
CA ARG A 287 1.41 21.65 13.52
C ARG A 287 0.00 21.18 13.13
N SER A 288 -0.28 21.11 11.84
CA SER A 288 -1.59 20.69 11.31
C SER A 288 -1.66 19.20 10.92
N ALA A 289 -0.55 18.47 11.02
CA ALA A 289 -0.55 17.02 10.77
C ALA A 289 -1.17 16.28 11.97
N LYS A 290 -2.01 15.27 11.69
CA LYS A 290 -2.69 14.51 12.76
C LYS A 290 -1.90 13.28 13.17
N GLN A 291 -1.13 12.69 12.26
CA GLN A 291 -0.37 11.44 12.46
C GLN A 291 -1.17 10.37 13.22
N THR A 292 -2.39 10.12 12.76
CA THR A 292 -3.37 9.31 13.47
C THR A 292 -3.80 8.12 12.63
N LEU A 293 -3.71 6.92 13.18
CA LEU A 293 -4.34 5.73 12.62
C LEU A 293 -5.67 5.48 13.33
N THR A 294 -6.70 5.13 12.55
CA THR A 294 -8.00 4.74 13.08
C THR A 294 -8.36 3.37 12.56
N PHE A 295 -8.60 2.43 13.47
CA PHE A 295 -8.93 1.06 13.15
C PHE A 295 -10.30 0.70 13.72
N ILE A 296 -11.16 0.08 12.89
CA ILE A 296 -12.48 -0.37 13.30
C ILE A 296 -12.53 -1.90 13.17
N CYS A 297 -12.79 -2.56 14.30
CA CYS A 297 -12.84 -4.02 14.37
C CYS A 297 -14.03 -4.59 13.60
N GLY A 298 -13.77 -5.55 12.73
CA GLY A 298 -14.80 -6.16 11.86
C GLY A 298 -15.51 -7.34 12.50
N LYS A 299 -14.93 -7.96 13.54
CA LYS A 299 -15.46 -9.15 14.20
C LYS A 299 -15.12 -9.19 15.67
N ASN A 300 -15.87 -10.01 16.44
CA ASN A 300 -15.45 -10.38 17.79
C ASN A 300 -14.24 -11.31 17.74
N GLY A 301 -13.26 -11.06 18.61
CA GLY A 301 -12.03 -11.83 18.68
C GLY A 301 -10.84 -11.12 18.05
N ILE A 302 -9.96 -11.84 17.35
CA ILE A 302 -8.71 -11.31 16.82
C ILE A 302 -8.97 -10.46 15.57
N ASN A 303 -8.47 -9.22 15.61
CA ASN A 303 -8.43 -8.28 14.48
C ASN A 303 -6.99 -7.82 14.31
N THR A 304 -6.51 -7.81 13.05
CA THR A 304 -5.14 -7.41 12.71
C THR A 304 -5.18 -6.25 11.72
N PHE A 305 -4.35 -5.25 11.96
CA PHE A 305 -4.31 -4.03 11.17
C PHE A 305 -2.87 -3.72 10.71
N THR A 306 -2.75 -3.38 9.45
CA THR A 306 -1.49 -2.96 8.82
C THR A 306 -1.77 -1.82 7.85
N PRO A 307 -1.37 -0.58 8.15
CA PRO A 307 -1.46 0.53 7.20
C PRO A 307 -0.60 0.26 5.96
N LEU A 308 -1.06 0.75 4.80
CA LEU A 308 -0.37 0.58 3.53
C LEU A 308 -0.02 1.91 2.86
N PHE A 309 -0.76 2.97 3.15
CA PHE A 309 -0.74 4.21 2.38
C PHE A 309 -0.34 5.42 3.21
N THR A 310 0.21 5.20 4.40
CA THR A 310 0.77 6.23 5.27
C THR A 310 2.01 5.71 6.01
N PHE A 311 2.80 6.61 6.54
CA PHE A 311 3.87 6.33 7.47
C PHE A 311 4.00 7.50 8.45
N MET A 312 4.63 7.27 9.58
CA MET A 312 4.81 8.28 10.63
C MET A 312 6.29 8.35 11.03
N GLY A 313 6.74 9.55 11.42
CA GLY A 313 7.96 9.73 12.19
C GLY A 313 7.62 9.67 13.68
N PHE A 314 8.12 8.71 14.43
CA PHE A 314 7.79 8.56 15.84
C PHE A 314 8.77 7.69 16.61
N ARG A 315 8.78 7.90 17.93
CA ARG A 315 9.30 6.98 18.93
C ARG A 315 8.18 6.42 19.79
N TYR A 316 7.14 7.22 20.03
CA TYR A 316 6.04 6.89 20.90
C TYR A 316 4.73 6.76 20.15
N ALA A 317 3.91 5.79 20.56
CA ALA A 317 2.55 5.63 20.06
C ALA A 317 1.57 5.57 21.24
N GLU A 318 0.55 6.42 21.21
CA GLU A 318 -0.57 6.38 22.15
C GLU A 318 -1.72 5.58 21.55
N VAL A 319 -2.11 4.48 22.18
CA VAL A 319 -3.20 3.61 21.73
C VAL A 319 -4.40 3.80 22.63
N LYS A 320 -5.51 4.24 22.05
CA LYS A 320 -6.81 4.38 22.73
C LYS A 320 -7.87 3.56 22.01
N SER A 321 -8.85 3.06 22.74
CA SER A 321 -9.98 2.31 22.21
C SER A 321 -11.29 2.77 22.81
N SER A 322 -12.38 2.64 22.02
CA SER A 322 -13.74 2.98 22.47
C SER A 322 -14.29 1.99 23.51
N GLU A 323 -13.79 0.77 23.49
CA GLU A 323 -14.15 -0.32 24.39
C GLU A 323 -12.87 -1.01 24.88
N PRO A 324 -12.89 -1.73 26.00
CA PRO A 324 -11.72 -2.48 26.47
C PRO A 324 -11.23 -3.49 25.43
N VAL A 325 -9.93 -3.50 25.19
CA VAL A 325 -9.25 -4.42 24.24
C VAL A 325 -8.06 -5.09 24.89
N GLU A 326 -7.73 -6.29 24.41
CA GLU A 326 -6.46 -6.96 24.72
C GLU A 326 -5.50 -6.74 23.54
N ILE A 327 -4.38 -6.05 23.77
CA ILE A 327 -3.31 -5.92 22.77
C ILE A 327 -2.55 -7.24 22.72
N VAL A 328 -2.75 -8.01 21.64
CA VAL A 328 -2.07 -9.30 21.43
C VAL A 328 -0.65 -9.08 20.91
N ALA A 329 -0.48 -8.15 19.99
CA ALA A 329 0.81 -7.73 19.48
C ALA A 329 0.74 -6.30 18.93
N ILE A 330 1.82 -5.55 19.17
CA ILE A 330 2.07 -4.24 18.58
C ILE A 330 3.53 -4.18 18.15
N GLU A 331 3.79 -3.78 16.94
CA GLU A 331 5.13 -3.63 16.40
C GLU A 331 5.17 -2.48 15.39
N SER A 332 6.33 -1.87 15.22
CA SER A 332 6.58 -0.92 14.13
C SER A 332 7.50 -1.54 13.11
N ALA A 333 7.12 -1.48 11.82
CA ALA A 333 8.00 -1.76 10.71
C ALA A 333 8.75 -0.47 10.34
N VAL A 334 10.06 -0.46 10.53
CA VAL A 334 10.93 0.65 10.13
C VAL A 334 11.04 0.66 8.61
N LEU A 335 10.76 1.81 8.01
CA LEU A 335 10.81 1.99 6.56
C LEU A 335 12.04 2.79 6.18
N THR A 336 12.80 2.26 5.23
CA THR A 336 13.99 2.92 4.67
C THR A 336 14.00 2.82 3.15
N SER A 337 14.84 3.65 2.52
CA SER A 337 15.18 3.45 1.13
C SER A 337 16.14 2.27 0.99
N ASP A 338 15.80 1.27 0.17
CA ASP A 338 16.60 0.05 -0.06
C ASP A 338 17.91 0.39 -0.81
N THR A 339 18.84 1.03 -0.11
CA THR A 339 20.16 1.42 -0.63
C THR A 339 21.24 0.54 -0.01
N LYS A 340 22.19 0.11 -0.84
CA LYS A 340 23.32 -0.66 -0.32
C LYS A 340 24.33 0.29 0.32
N PRO A 341 24.88 -0.05 1.50
CA PRO A 341 26.02 0.69 2.07
C PRO A 341 27.20 0.72 1.09
N ILE A 342 27.76 1.91 0.86
CA ILE A 342 28.92 2.11 -0.02
C ILE A 342 30.18 2.45 0.78
N GLY A 343 30.08 2.54 2.11
CA GLY A 343 31.20 2.84 3.00
C GLY A 343 30.84 2.50 4.43
N SER A 344 31.85 2.51 5.30
CA SER A 344 31.71 2.38 6.74
C SER A 344 32.58 3.40 7.46
N PHE A 345 32.12 3.84 8.62
CA PHE A 345 32.87 4.71 9.51
C PHE A 345 32.82 4.12 10.92
N GLN A 346 33.96 4.14 11.61
CA GLN A 346 34.07 3.73 13.00
C GLN A 346 34.76 4.84 13.79
N CYS A 347 34.28 5.14 15.00
CA CYS A 347 34.89 6.05 15.93
C CYS A 347 34.89 5.42 17.33
N SER A 348 35.57 6.10 18.28
CA SER A 348 35.67 5.63 19.63
C SER A 348 34.49 6.01 20.51
N ASP A 349 33.52 6.79 20.00
CA ASP A 349 32.32 7.22 20.73
C ASP A 349 31.14 6.28 20.46
#